data_5c9f0a121c212afe1a39fed384715f69
#
_entry.id   5c9f0a121c212afe1a39fed384715f69
#
_cell.length_a   1.000
_cell.length_b   1.000
_cell.length_c   1.000
_cell.angle_alpha   90.00
_cell.angle_beta   90.00
_cell.angle_gamma   90.00
#
_symmetry.space_group_name_H-M   'P 1'
#
loop_
_entity.id
_entity.type
_entity.pdbx_description
1 polymer ?
#
loop_
_entity_poly.entity_id
_entity_poly.type
_entity_poly.pdbx_seq_one_letter_code
_entity_poly.pdbx_strand_id
1 'polypeptide(L)'
;MEPFMDEFASIGLDAVVGSVGNGATLRLFSDIKHVKYTEGRFLPYFFPDTFHEGGDPVKEAKVNWVTARRAILRSPIQRIGYGGYLKLALEFPDFVQYIKEVCQEFRVLYDNIQGTTPYCVKRVAVLNCWGKMRSWGNHMVHHAIYYKQNYSYFGIIEALSGAPFDVSFISFDDIRQDKDLLNDFDVIINVGDADTAQSGGENWADPEILTAVRKFVYNGGGFIGVGEP
;
A
#
# COMPACT_ATOMS: atom_id res chain seq x y z
N MET A 1 -6.47 -5.39 -1.43
CA MET A 1 -6.23 -6.81 -1.22
C MET A 1 -7.37 -7.52 -0.55
N GLU A 2 -8.32 -6.78 -0.09
CA GLU A 2 -9.66 -7.25 0.09
C GLU A 2 -10.22 -7.81 -1.23
N PRO A 3 -11.00 -8.87 -1.25
CA PRO A 3 -11.58 -9.57 -0.12
C PRO A 3 -10.79 -10.82 0.34
N PHE A 4 -9.53 -10.95 -0.01
CA PHE A 4 -8.78 -12.22 0.11
C PHE A 4 -7.91 -12.33 1.37
N MET A 5 -8.03 -11.42 2.32
CA MET A 5 -7.23 -11.46 3.54
C MET A 5 -7.55 -12.69 4.41
N ASP A 6 -8.81 -13.07 4.47
CA ASP A 6 -9.25 -14.23 5.26
C ASP A 6 -8.85 -15.54 4.59
N GLU A 7 -8.80 -15.59 3.27
CA GLU A 7 -8.33 -16.74 2.53
C GLU A 7 -6.84 -16.98 2.78
N PHE A 8 -6.03 -15.94 2.99
CA PHE A 8 -4.63 -16.12 3.37
C PHE A 8 -4.47 -16.88 4.69
N ALA A 9 -5.36 -16.67 5.65
CA ALA A 9 -5.39 -17.48 6.88
C ALA A 9 -5.70 -18.93 6.59
N SER A 10 -6.68 -19.20 5.71
CA SER A 10 -7.14 -20.55 5.40
C SER A 10 -6.10 -21.40 4.67
N ILE A 11 -5.27 -20.80 3.82
CA ILE A 11 -4.21 -21.50 3.08
C ILE A 11 -2.88 -21.55 3.82
N GLY A 12 -2.78 -20.92 5.00
CA GLY A 12 -1.61 -21.00 5.86
C GLY A 12 -0.33 -20.41 5.29
N LEU A 13 -0.41 -19.28 4.60
CA LEU A 13 0.77 -18.59 4.08
C LEU A 13 1.70 -18.11 5.20
N ASP A 14 2.98 -18.41 5.08
CA ASP A 14 3.98 -17.91 6.01
C ASP A 14 4.36 -16.47 5.71
N ALA A 15 4.46 -16.10 4.43
CA ALA A 15 4.91 -14.79 4.02
C ALA A 15 4.25 -14.30 2.75
N VAL A 16 4.13 -13.00 2.63
CA VAL A 16 3.83 -12.32 1.37
C VAL A 16 4.99 -11.42 1.00
N VAL A 17 5.42 -11.52 -0.25
CA VAL A 17 6.59 -10.79 -0.78
C VAL A 17 6.14 -9.92 -1.95
N GLY A 18 6.56 -8.68 -1.97
CA GLY A 18 6.23 -7.77 -3.07
C GLY A 18 7.27 -6.68 -3.29
N SER A 19 7.16 -6.00 -4.42
CA SER A 19 8.04 -4.88 -4.75
C SER A 19 7.68 -3.65 -3.93
N VAL A 20 8.67 -3.01 -3.33
CA VAL A 20 8.53 -1.79 -2.52
C VAL A 20 9.34 -0.65 -3.14
N GLY A 21 8.96 -0.24 -4.33
CA GLY A 21 9.60 0.88 -5.03
C GLY A 21 9.16 2.26 -4.56
N ASN A 22 8.11 2.33 -3.72
CA ASN A 22 7.55 3.60 -3.20
C ASN A 22 6.82 3.36 -1.88
N GLY A 23 6.38 4.45 -1.23
CA GLY A 23 5.69 4.38 0.04
C GLY A 23 4.32 3.70 -0.04
N ALA A 24 3.59 3.90 -1.13
CA ALA A 24 2.26 3.31 -1.31
C ALA A 24 2.32 1.78 -1.37
N THR A 25 3.23 1.22 -2.17
CA THR A 25 3.38 -0.25 -2.24
C THR A 25 3.84 -0.83 -0.91
N LEU A 26 4.80 -0.21 -0.24
CA LEU A 26 5.24 -0.66 1.08
C LEU A 26 4.09 -0.64 2.07
N ARG A 27 3.31 0.44 2.09
CA ARG A 27 2.17 0.58 2.99
C ARG A 27 1.12 -0.52 2.76
N LEU A 28 0.82 -0.83 1.51
CA LEU A 28 -0.12 -1.91 1.16
C LEU A 28 0.38 -3.28 1.58
N PHE A 29 1.68 -3.55 1.43
CA PHE A 29 2.26 -4.82 1.88
C PHE A 29 2.29 -4.95 3.40
N SER A 30 2.62 -3.90 4.10
CA SER A 30 2.70 -3.93 5.57
C SER A 30 1.34 -4.17 6.23
N ASP A 31 0.24 -3.88 5.53
CA ASP A 31 -1.12 -4.04 6.06
C ASP A 31 -1.74 -5.43 5.79
N ILE A 32 -1.00 -6.33 5.12
CA ILE A 32 -1.49 -7.69 4.87
C ILE A 32 -1.55 -8.47 6.18
N LYS A 33 -2.76 -8.95 6.49
CA LYS A 33 -3.05 -9.72 7.71
C LYS A 33 -2.87 -11.22 7.47
N HIS A 34 -2.86 -11.97 8.57
CA HIS A 34 -2.87 -13.45 8.58
C HIS A 34 -1.66 -14.12 7.92
N VAL A 35 -0.54 -13.41 7.83
CA VAL A 35 0.75 -13.98 7.43
C VAL A 35 1.75 -13.78 8.57
N LYS A 36 2.77 -14.66 8.67
CA LYS A 36 3.76 -14.56 9.73
C LYS A 36 4.66 -13.33 9.56
N TYR A 37 4.97 -12.99 8.31
CA TYR A 37 5.75 -11.79 8.01
C TYR A 37 5.50 -11.29 6.59
N THR A 38 5.76 -10.01 6.39
CA THR A 38 5.77 -9.36 5.09
C THR A 38 7.18 -9.00 4.68
N GLU A 39 7.50 -9.16 3.40
CA GLU A 39 8.83 -8.90 2.85
C GLU A 39 8.74 -7.96 1.66
N GLY A 40 9.52 -6.89 1.70
CA GLY A 40 9.69 -5.96 0.59
C GLY A 40 10.88 -6.35 -0.28
N ARG A 41 10.65 -6.52 -1.57
CA ARG A 41 11.72 -6.58 -2.57
C ARG A 41 12.09 -5.17 -2.97
N PHE A 42 13.25 -4.75 -2.53
CA PHE A 42 13.79 -3.45 -2.87
C PHE A 42 14.31 -3.47 -4.31
N LEU A 43 13.94 -2.48 -5.06
CA LEU A 43 14.01 -2.33 -6.50
C LEU A 43 13.11 -3.29 -7.30
N PRO A 44 12.23 -2.72 -8.08
CA PRO A 44 11.59 -3.45 -9.16
C PRO A 44 12.66 -3.91 -10.15
N TYR A 45 12.53 -5.10 -10.62
CA TYR A 45 13.50 -5.80 -11.45
C TYR A 45 13.30 -5.56 -12.95
N PHE A 46 12.85 -4.43 -13.40
CA PHE A 46 12.78 -4.17 -14.84
C PHE A 46 14.19 -3.91 -15.37
N PHE A 47 14.87 -5.01 -15.56
CA PHE A 47 16.29 -5.07 -15.75
C PHE A 47 16.77 -4.53 -17.08
N PRO A 48 16.10 -4.53 -18.23
CA PRO A 48 16.64 -3.83 -19.38
C PRO A 48 16.69 -2.31 -19.16
N ASP A 49 15.81 -1.80 -18.32
CA ASP A 49 15.63 -0.35 -18.12
C ASP A 49 16.55 0.22 -17.04
N THR A 50 17.07 -0.63 -16.16
CA THR A 50 17.89 -0.19 -15.02
C THR A 50 19.33 -0.68 -15.14
N PHE A 51 19.54 -1.95 -15.52
CA PHE A 51 20.85 -2.60 -15.56
C PHE A 51 21.35 -2.76 -17.00
N HIS A 52 21.77 -1.67 -17.60
CA HIS A 52 22.36 -1.65 -18.94
C HIS A 52 23.58 -0.73 -18.97
N GLU A 53 24.40 -0.83 -20.02
CA GLU A 53 25.53 0.06 -20.20
C GLU A 53 25.06 1.52 -20.25
N GLY A 54 25.64 2.37 -19.39
CA GLY A 54 25.24 3.76 -19.20
C GLY A 54 24.03 3.97 -18.29
N GLY A 55 23.41 2.92 -17.77
CA GLY A 55 22.37 3.02 -16.75
C GLY A 55 22.92 3.41 -15.37
N ASP A 56 22.07 3.98 -14.53
CA ASP A 56 22.42 4.38 -13.15
C ASP A 56 21.48 3.73 -12.12
N PRO A 57 21.69 2.44 -11.82
CA PRO A 57 20.85 1.73 -10.86
C PRO A 57 20.97 2.28 -9.43
N VAL A 58 22.08 2.93 -9.08
CA VAL A 58 22.25 3.55 -7.76
C VAL A 58 21.34 4.77 -7.61
N LYS A 59 21.24 5.60 -8.63
CA LYS A 59 20.36 6.78 -8.61
C LYS A 59 18.90 6.37 -8.46
N GLU A 60 18.47 5.38 -9.21
CA GLU A 60 17.11 4.85 -9.13
C GLU A 60 16.84 4.26 -7.73
N ALA A 61 17.76 3.46 -7.22
CA ALA A 61 17.67 2.88 -5.89
C ALA A 61 17.55 3.95 -4.79
N LYS A 62 18.30 5.03 -4.88
CA LYS A 62 18.22 6.14 -3.93
C LYS A 62 16.85 6.81 -3.94
N VAL A 63 16.29 7.06 -5.11
CA VAL A 63 14.94 7.64 -5.23
C VAL A 63 13.90 6.70 -4.60
N ASN A 64 13.95 5.41 -4.93
CA ASN A 64 13.02 4.41 -4.41
C ASN A 64 13.14 4.28 -2.88
N TRP A 65 14.34 4.25 -2.34
CA TRP A 65 14.54 4.12 -0.90
C TRP A 65 14.05 5.34 -0.12
N VAL A 66 14.28 6.55 -0.61
CA VAL A 66 13.80 7.79 0.04
C VAL A 66 12.27 7.79 0.16
N THR A 67 11.56 7.29 -0.85
CA THR A 67 10.10 7.20 -0.80
C THR A 67 9.60 6.03 0.05
N ALA A 68 10.18 4.85 -0.10
CA ALA A 68 9.77 3.65 0.63
C ALA A 68 9.99 3.77 2.16
N ARG A 69 11.15 4.25 2.59
CA ARG A 69 11.49 4.32 4.02
C ARG A 69 10.54 5.18 4.86
N ARG A 70 9.87 6.15 4.25
CA ARG A 70 8.86 6.97 4.96
C ARG A 70 7.71 6.12 5.50
N ALA A 71 7.28 5.14 4.71
CA ALA A 71 6.19 4.26 5.13
C ALA A 71 6.62 3.27 6.22
N ILE A 72 7.89 2.86 6.26
CA ILE A 72 8.42 1.95 7.29
C ILE A 72 8.22 2.49 8.71
N LEU A 73 8.34 3.80 8.88
CA LEU A 73 8.18 4.43 10.19
C LEU A 73 6.76 4.31 10.77
N ARG A 74 5.77 4.06 9.93
CA ARG A 74 4.35 3.92 10.33
C ARG A 74 3.83 2.50 10.22
N SER A 75 4.38 1.72 9.30
CA SER A 75 3.93 0.37 9.01
C SER A 75 5.12 -0.48 8.60
N PRO A 76 5.85 -1.01 9.56
CA PRO A 76 7.06 -1.76 9.30
C PRO A 76 6.73 -3.09 8.61
N ILE A 77 7.44 -3.35 7.51
CA ILE A 77 7.60 -4.71 7.00
C ILE A 77 8.68 -5.41 7.82
N GLN A 78 8.65 -6.74 7.90
CA GLN A 78 9.59 -7.50 8.73
C GLN A 78 10.91 -7.80 8.02
N ARG A 79 10.91 -7.80 6.68
CA ARG A 79 12.10 -8.08 5.87
C ARG A 79 12.18 -7.17 4.66
N ILE A 80 13.41 -6.87 4.27
CA ILE A 80 13.71 -6.21 3.01
C ILE A 80 14.93 -6.86 2.35
N GLY A 81 14.91 -6.95 1.02
CA GLY A 81 16.05 -7.49 0.28
C GLY A 81 16.00 -7.07 -1.20
N TYR A 82 17.08 -7.36 -1.92
CA TYR A 82 17.11 -7.17 -3.37
C TYR A 82 16.27 -8.23 -4.07
N GLY A 83 15.35 -7.81 -4.89
CA GLY A 83 14.38 -8.70 -5.54
C GLY A 83 14.58 -8.95 -7.03
N GLY A 84 15.74 -8.61 -7.58
CA GLY A 84 16.04 -8.76 -8.99
C GLY A 84 17.01 -9.91 -9.33
N TYR A 85 17.50 -9.92 -10.56
CA TYR A 85 18.49 -10.88 -11.01
C TYR A 85 19.88 -10.53 -10.48
N LEU A 86 20.36 -11.31 -9.52
CA LEU A 86 21.64 -11.07 -8.85
C LEU A 86 22.81 -10.99 -9.85
N LYS A 87 22.82 -11.82 -10.90
CA LYS A 87 23.87 -11.80 -11.90
C LYS A 87 24.03 -10.43 -12.57
N LEU A 88 22.92 -9.77 -12.89
CA LEU A 88 22.94 -8.42 -13.47
C LEU A 88 23.42 -7.38 -12.45
N ALA A 89 22.92 -7.46 -11.22
CA ALA A 89 23.31 -6.54 -10.16
C ALA A 89 24.82 -6.60 -9.85
N LEU A 90 25.43 -7.77 -9.95
CA LEU A 90 26.87 -7.97 -9.70
C LEU A 90 27.78 -7.27 -10.72
N GLU A 91 27.26 -6.91 -11.87
CA GLU A 91 27.98 -6.10 -12.87
C GLU A 91 28.06 -4.61 -12.47
N PHE A 92 27.31 -4.21 -11.42
CA PHE A 92 27.28 -2.85 -10.87
C PHE A 92 27.70 -2.84 -9.39
N PRO A 93 29.01 -2.83 -9.08
CA PRO A 93 29.52 -2.95 -7.71
C PRO A 93 28.99 -1.85 -6.77
N ASP A 94 28.85 -0.62 -7.26
CA ASP A 94 28.35 0.50 -6.49
C ASP A 94 26.87 0.31 -6.10
N PHE A 95 26.09 -0.31 -6.97
CA PHE A 95 24.72 -0.68 -6.66
C PHE A 95 24.67 -1.76 -5.57
N VAL A 96 25.51 -2.80 -5.67
CA VAL A 96 25.57 -3.85 -4.63
C VAL A 96 25.99 -3.26 -3.28
N GLN A 97 26.93 -2.32 -3.29
CA GLN A 97 27.32 -1.60 -2.08
C GLN A 97 26.17 -0.78 -1.50
N TYR A 98 25.43 -0.06 -2.34
CA TYR A 98 24.28 0.71 -1.90
C TYR A 98 23.17 -0.19 -1.31
N ILE A 99 22.91 -1.36 -1.88
CA ILE A 99 21.95 -2.32 -1.30
C ILE A 99 22.37 -2.76 0.10
N LYS A 100 23.66 -2.97 0.35
CA LYS A 100 24.15 -3.28 1.72
C LYS A 100 23.85 -2.13 2.69
N GLU A 101 24.05 -0.90 2.27
CA GLU A 101 23.75 0.30 3.06
C GLU A 101 22.25 0.37 3.38
N VAL A 102 21.38 0.17 2.39
CA VAL A 102 19.93 0.10 2.58
C VAL A 102 19.53 -0.98 3.58
N CYS A 103 20.07 -2.20 3.43
CA CYS A 103 19.79 -3.28 4.36
C CYS A 103 20.26 -2.97 5.79
N GLN A 104 21.36 -2.25 5.94
CA GLN A 104 21.88 -1.85 7.24
C GLN A 104 21.02 -0.74 7.85
N GLU A 105 20.65 0.28 7.08
CA GLU A 105 19.72 1.33 7.50
C GLU A 105 18.37 0.73 7.91
N PHE A 106 17.85 -0.21 7.13
CA PHE A 106 16.60 -0.90 7.45
C PHE A 106 16.65 -1.61 8.80
N ARG A 107 17.74 -2.35 9.09
CA ARG A 107 17.91 -3.01 10.39
C ARG A 107 17.87 -2.01 11.54
N VAL A 108 18.60 -0.91 11.40
CA VAL A 108 18.61 0.14 12.43
C VAL A 108 17.22 0.74 12.63
N LEU A 109 16.50 1.03 11.54
CA LEU A 109 15.14 1.53 11.63
C LEU A 109 14.22 0.50 12.29
N TYR A 110 14.26 -0.74 11.84
CA TYR A 110 13.42 -1.81 12.36
C TYR A 110 13.65 -2.06 13.85
N ASP A 111 14.91 -2.14 14.27
CA ASP A 111 15.27 -2.37 15.68
C ASP A 111 14.81 -1.23 16.60
N ASN A 112 14.72 -0.01 16.06
CA ASN A 112 14.26 1.15 16.84
C ASN A 112 12.74 1.28 16.88
N ILE A 113 12.03 0.81 15.87
CA ILE A 113 10.56 0.99 15.78
C ILE A 113 9.77 -0.23 16.25
N GLN A 114 10.36 -1.44 16.19
CA GLN A 114 9.66 -2.63 16.65
C GLN A 114 9.29 -2.51 18.14
N GLY A 115 8.08 -2.92 18.47
CA GLY A 115 7.57 -2.82 19.84
C GLY A 115 7.19 -1.41 20.29
N THR A 116 7.27 -0.41 19.40
CA THR A 116 6.78 0.94 19.66
C THR A 116 5.44 1.17 18.99
N THR A 117 4.64 2.07 19.56
CA THR A 117 3.41 2.55 18.91
C THR A 117 3.65 3.99 18.45
N PRO A 118 3.56 4.26 17.14
CA PRO A 118 3.77 5.62 16.65
C PRO A 118 2.65 6.54 17.16
N TYR A 119 3.02 7.74 17.57
CA TYR A 119 2.03 8.77 17.86
C TYR A 119 1.34 9.23 16.57
N CYS A 120 0.03 9.21 16.56
CA CYS A 120 -0.79 9.60 15.44
C CYS A 120 -1.74 10.74 15.83
N VAL A 121 -1.86 11.74 14.95
CA VAL A 121 -2.71 12.91 15.17
C VAL A 121 -4.18 12.55 14.95
N LYS A 122 -4.44 11.76 13.93
CA LYS A 122 -5.77 11.33 13.50
C LYS A 122 -5.74 9.91 12.94
N ARG A 123 -6.86 9.20 13.08
CA ARG A 123 -7.11 7.90 12.47
C ARG A 123 -7.86 8.08 11.16
N VAL A 124 -7.30 7.56 10.09
CA VAL A 124 -7.81 7.71 8.72
C VAL A 124 -8.15 6.34 8.15
N ALA A 125 -9.37 6.16 7.69
CA ALA A 125 -9.76 4.98 6.91
C ALA A 125 -9.70 5.29 5.41
N VAL A 126 -9.00 4.46 4.66
CA VAL A 126 -9.03 4.44 3.20
C VAL A 126 -9.98 3.34 2.76
N LEU A 127 -11.04 3.71 2.03
CA LEU A 127 -11.98 2.73 1.47
C LEU A 127 -11.30 1.93 0.37
N ASN A 128 -11.30 0.63 0.53
CA ASN A 128 -10.64 -0.32 -0.38
C ASN A 128 -11.69 -1.19 -1.07
N CYS A 129 -11.82 -1.04 -2.37
CA CYS A 129 -12.78 -1.79 -3.17
C CYS A 129 -12.09 -2.53 -4.32
N TRP A 130 -12.22 -3.84 -4.36
CA TRP A 130 -11.53 -4.69 -5.34
C TRP A 130 -12.36 -5.10 -6.54
N GLY A 131 -13.66 -4.86 -6.54
CA GLY A 131 -14.58 -5.43 -7.52
C GLY A 131 -14.17 -5.23 -8.97
N LYS A 132 -14.07 -4.00 -9.42
CA LYS A 132 -13.67 -3.66 -10.81
C LYS A 132 -12.20 -4.01 -11.10
N MET A 133 -11.33 -3.93 -10.11
CA MET A 133 -9.92 -4.28 -10.24
C MET A 133 -9.73 -5.74 -10.68
N ARG A 134 -10.52 -6.64 -10.13
CA ARG A 134 -10.48 -8.06 -10.49
C ARG A 134 -10.92 -8.28 -11.93
N SER A 135 -11.98 -7.62 -12.37
CA SER A 135 -12.45 -7.68 -13.76
C SER A 135 -11.38 -7.14 -14.73
N TRP A 136 -10.77 -6.04 -14.39
CA TRP A 136 -9.67 -5.47 -15.16
C TRP A 136 -8.46 -6.40 -15.24
N GLY A 137 -8.04 -7.01 -14.14
CA GLY A 137 -6.95 -7.97 -14.12
C GLY A 137 -7.17 -9.18 -15.01
N ASN A 138 -8.43 -9.56 -15.23
CA ASN A 138 -8.79 -10.66 -16.12
C ASN A 138 -8.79 -10.30 -17.61
N HIS A 139 -8.97 -9.04 -17.95
CA HIS A 139 -9.20 -8.59 -19.33
C HIS A 139 -8.10 -7.71 -19.92
N MET A 140 -7.22 -7.21 -19.09
CA MET A 140 -6.17 -6.28 -19.50
C MET A 140 -4.78 -6.84 -19.23
N VAL A 141 -3.83 -6.50 -20.10
CA VAL A 141 -2.42 -6.71 -19.79
C VAL A 141 -2.09 -5.95 -18.52
N HIS A 142 -1.48 -6.63 -17.57
CA HIS A 142 -1.26 -6.17 -16.21
C HIS A 142 -0.64 -4.76 -16.10
N HIS A 143 0.15 -4.37 -17.06
CA HIS A 143 0.78 -3.04 -17.13
C HIS A 143 -0.20 -1.89 -17.42
N ALA A 144 -1.33 -2.14 -18.05
CA ALA A 144 -2.31 -1.11 -18.38
C ALA A 144 -3.20 -0.68 -17.20
N ILE A 145 -3.19 -1.46 -16.12
CA ILE A 145 -4.00 -1.20 -14.90
C ILE A 145 -3.51 0.04 -14.15
N TYR A 146 -2.24 0.42 -14.32
CA TYR A 146 -1.62 1.50 -13.55
C TYR A 146 -2.09 2.91 -13.87
N TYR A 147 -2.77 3.13 -14.98
CA TYR A 147 -3.09 4.48 -15.41
C TYR A 147 -4.31 5.04 -14.66
N LYS A 148 -5.43 5.17 -15.30
CA LYS A 148 -6.59 5.84 -14.69
C LYS A 148 -7.20 5.07 -13.52
N GLN A 149 -7.13 3.73 -13.54
CA GLN A 149 -7.87 2.88 -12.60
C GLN A 149 -7.40 2.99 -11.16
N ASN A 150 -6.11 3.24 -10.94
CA ASN A 150 -5.50 3.25 -9.62
C ASN A 150 -4.79 4.56 -9.28
N TYR A 151 -4.80 5.53 -10.16
CA TYR A 151 -3.93 6.70 -10.02
C TYR A 151 -4.21 7.45 -8.73
N SER A 152 -5.48 7.76 -8.47
CA SER A 152 -5.90 8.44 -7.26
C SER A 152 -5.62 7.61 -6.00
N TYR A 153 -5.89 6.31 -6.04
CA TYR A 153 -5.66 5.38 -4.95
C TYR A 153 -4.18 5.35 -4.52
N PHE A 154 -3.28 5.11 -5.46
CA PHE A 154 -1.85 5.13 -5.17
C PHE A 154 -1.35 6.51 -4.74
N GLY A 155 -1.85 7.58 -5.36
CA GLY A 155 -1.48 8.95 -5.03
C GLY A 155 -1.85 9.32 -3.59
N ILE A 156 -3.04 8.95 -3.14
CA ILE A 156 -3.47 9.18 -1.76
C ILE A 156 -2.64 8.37 -0.76
N ILE A 157 -2.41 7.10 -1.02
CA ILE A 157 -1.59 6.26 -0.12
C ILE A 157 -0.16 6.79 -0.06
N GLU A 158 0.42 7.21 -1.19
CA GLU A 158 1.75 7.81 -1.21
C GLU A 158 1.80 9.13 -0.42
N ALA A 159 0.79 9.99 -0.57
CA ALA A 159 0.67 11.23 0.17
C ALA A 159 0.54 11.02 1.69
N LEU A 160 -0.17 9.98 2.10
CA LEU A 160 -0.35 9.61 3.50
C LEU A 160 0.86 8.89 4.09
N SER A 161 1.72 8.30 3.25
CA SER A 161 2.90 7.55 3.68
C SER A 161 3.89 8.46 4.41
N GLY A 162 4.20 8.11 5.66
CA GLY A 162 5.07 8.90 6.53
C GLY A 162 4.39 10.13 7.16
N ALA A 163 3.13 10.43 6.84
CA ALA A 163 2.35 11.43 7.55
C ALA A 163 2.01 10.97 8.97
N PRO A 164 1.76 11.88 9.92
CA PRO A 164 1.47 11.53 11.32
C PRO A 164 0.02 11.05 11.52
N PHE A 165 -0.48 10.25 10.61
CA PHE A 165 -1.80 9.64 10.65
C PHE A 165 -1.72 8.14 10.85
N ASP A 166 -2.67 7.59 11.59
CA ASP A 166 -2.90 6.16 11.62
C ASP A 166 -3.84 5.80 10.47
N VAL A 167 -3.29 5.12 9.45
CA VAL A 167 -4.01 4.82 8.21
C VAL A 167 -4.34 3.34 8.18
N SER A 168 -5.63 3.03 8.10
CA SER A 168 -6.15 1.69 7.94
C SER A 168 -6.91 1.56 6.63
N PHE A 169 -6.92 0.34 6.07
CA PHE A 169 -7.71 0.03 4.89
C PHE A 169 -8.94 -0.76 5.35
N ILE A 170 -10.11 -0.27 4.97
CA ILE A 170 -11.40 -0.92 5.27
C ILE A 170 -12.19 -1.12 3.98
N SER A 171 -12.98 -2.17 3.91
CA SER A 171 -13.86 -2.44 2.78
C SER A 171 -15.29 -1.97 3.05
N PHE A 172 -16.10 -1.94 2.00
CA PHE A 172 -17.53 -1.73 2.15
C PHE A 172 -18.21 -2.91 2.88
N ASP A 173 -17.65 -4.11 2.77
CA ASP A 173 -18.15 -5.28 3.47
C ASP A 173 -17.86 -5.21 4.97
N ASP A 174 -16.71 -4.69 5.37
CA ASP A 174 -16.42 -4.41 6.79
C ASP A 174 -17.48 -3.47 7.39
N ILE A 175 -17.87 -2.42 6.66
CA ILE A 175 -18.90 -1.48 7.10
C ILE A 175 -20.28 -2.15 7.22
N ARG A 176 -20.60 -3.10 6.33
CA ARG A 176 -21.85 -3.88 6.41
C ARG A 176 -21.87 -4.80 7.62
N GLN A 177 -20.74 -5.43 7.91
CA GLN A 177 -20.60 -6.36 9.02
C GLN A 177 -20.61 -5.64 10.38
N ASP A 178 -19.96 -4.50 10.46
CA ASP A 178 -19.93 -3.67 11.67
C ASP A 178 -20.32 -2.23 11.35
N LYS A 179 -21.57 -1.88 11.68
CA LYS A 179 -22.14 -0.55 11.44
C LYS A 179 -21.53 0.55 12.30
N ASP A 180 -20.82 0.19 13.35
CA ASP A 180 -20.15 1.12 14.24
C ASP A 180 -18.65 1.25 13.96
N LEU A 181 -18.11 0.47 13.03
CA LEU A 181 -16.70 0.49 12.61
C LEU A 181 -16.19 1.90 12.32
N LEU A 182 -17.01 2.73 11.66
CA LEU A 182 -16.62 4.09 11.28
C LEU A 182 -16.36 5.00 12.48
N ASN A 183 -16.91 4.69 13.67
CA ASN A 183 -16.66 5.46 14.88
C ASN A 183 -15.20 5.35 15.37
N ASP A 184 -14.45 4.37 14.86
CA ASP A 184 -13.04 4.21 15.18
C ASP A 184 -12.13 5.19 14.42
N PHE A 185 -12.66 5.93 13.47
CA PHE A 185 -11.91 6.83 12.61
C PHE A 185 -12.34 8.29 12.78
N ASP A 186 -11.40 9.19 12.47
CA ASP A 186 -11.67 10.62 12.39
C ASP A 186 -12.04 11.04 10.96
N VAL A 187 -11.46 10.36 9.96
CA VAL A 187 -11.63 10.68 8.53
C VAL A 187 -11.75 9.40 7.72
N ILE A 188 -12.65 9.42 6.74
CA ILE A 188 -12.79 8.37 5.71
C ILE A 188 -12.44 8.97 4.35
N ILE A 189 -11.66 8.26 3.55
CA ILE A 189 -11.29 8.69 2.20
C ILE A 189 -11.79 7.67 1.19
N ASN A 190 -12.66 8.09 0.27
CA ASN A 190 -12.97 7.34 -0.94
C ASN A 190 -12.02 7.80 -2.05
N VAL A 191 -11.21 6.87 -2.57
CA VAL A 191 -9.99 7.20 -3.33
C VAL A 191 -10.09 6.96 -4.84
N GLY A 192 -11.26 6.69 -5.37
CA GLY A 192 -11.41 6.39 -6.79
C GLY A 192 -12.38 7.33 -7.49
N ASP A 193 -12.03 7.76 -8.69
CA ASP A 193 -12.96 8.42 -9.59
C ASP A 193 -14.07 7.46 -9.99
N ALA A 194 -15.24 8.00 -10.36
CA ALA A 194 -16.34 7.21 -10.89
C ALA A 194 -15.87 6.29 -12.04
N ASP A 195 -16.42 5.10 -12.08
CA ASP A 195 -16.10 4.06 -13.05
C ASP A 195 -14.66 3.52 -13.02
N THR A 196 -13.85 3.92 -12.05
CA THR A 196 -12.53 3.34 -11.82
C THR A 196 -12.57 2.14 -10.88
N ALA A 197 -11.43 1.44 -10.74
CA ALA A 197 -11.33 0.21 -9.96
C ALA A 197 -11.61 0.42 -8.46
N GLN A 198 -11.34 1.58 -7.92
CA GLN A 198 -11.40 1.88 -6.48
C GLN A 198 -12.53 2.84 -6.10
N SER A 199 -13.46 3.12 -7.01
CA SER A 199 -14.53 4.10 -6.77
C SER A 199 -15.61 3.68 -5.77
N GLY A 200 -15.70 2.38 -5.48
CA GLY A 200 -16.83 1.82 -4.74
C GLY A 200 -18.03 1.44 -5.62
N GLY A 201 -18.28 2.15 -6.72
CA GLY A 201 -19.32 1.82 -7.70
C GLY A 201 -20.70 1.63 -7.08
N GLU A 202 -21.30 0.46 -7.30
CA GLU A 202 -22.64 0.13 -6.79
C GLU A 202 -22.76 0.08 -5.26
N ASN A 203 -21.64 -0.02 -4.52
CA ASN A 203 -21.67 0.07 -3.07
C ASN A 203 -22.29 1.40 -2.59
N TRP A 204 -22.12 2.49 -3.37
CA TRP A 204 -22.71 3.79 -3.06
C TRP A 204 -24.22 3.86 -3.28
N ALA A 205 -24.83 2.87 -3.95
CA ALA A 205 -26.29 2.74 -4.05
C ALA A 205 -26.89 1.95 -2.86
N ASP A 206 -26.05 1.35 -2.01
CA ASP A 206 -26.49 0.58 -0.85
C ASP A 206 -26.96 1.50 0.29
N PRO A 207 -28.24 1.40 0.72
CA PRO A 207 -28.78 2.22 1.81
C PRO A 207 -28.05 2.05 3.15
N GLU A 208 -27.49 0.86 3.43
CA GLU A 208 -26.75 0.60 4.67
C GLU A 208 -25.44 1.38 4.70
N ILE A 209 -24.69 1.35 3.60
CA ILE A 209 -23.45 2.13 3.43
C ILE A 209 -23.74 3.62 3.53
N LEU A 210 -24.74 4.12 2.78
CA LEU A 210 -25.12 5.53 2.83
C LEU A 210 -25.50 5.98 4.23
N THR A 211 -26.26 5.15 4.95
CA THR A 211 -26.68 5.46 6.31
C THR A 211 -25.50 5.52 7.26
N ALA A 212 -24.59 4.56 7.20
CA ALA A 212 -23.39 4.52 8.04
C ALA A 212 -22.49 5.76 7.80
N VAL A 213 -22.21 6.07 6.53
CA VAL A 213 -21.37 7.22 6.18
C VAL A 213 -22.04 8.55 6.57
N ARG A 214 -23.35 8.71 6.32
CA ARG A 214 -24.08 9.92 6.74
C ARG A 214 -24.10 10.10 8.25
N LYS A 215 -24.32 9.02 9.00
CA LYS A 215 -24.28 9.03 10.48
C LYS A 215 -22.89 9.47 10.96
N PHE A 216 -21.84 8.90 10.37
CA PHE A 216 -20.46 9.26 10.68
C PHE A 216 -20.19 10.76 10.48
N VAL A 217 -20.55 11.30 9.31
CA VAL A 217 -20.36 12.73 9.00
C VAL A 217 -21.22 13.61 9.92
N TYR A 218 -22.47 13.22 10.15
CA TYR A 218 -23.36 13.94 11.06
C TYR A 218 -22.79 14.05 12.49
N ASN A 219 -22.10 13.00 12.93
CA ASN A 219 -21.44 12.94 14.24
C ASN A 219 -20.08 13.67 14.28
N GLY A 220 -19.67 14.33 13.21
CA GLY A 220 -18.44 15.13 13.13
C GLY A 220 -17.26 14.46 12.47
N GLY A 221 -17.43 13.28 11.90
CA GLY A 221 -16.41 12.60 11.09
C GLY A 221 -16.16 13.32 9.76
N GLY A 222 -14.92 13.30 9.28
CA GLY A 222 -14.54 13.86 7.98
C GLY A 222 -14.72 12.85 6.85
N PHE A 223 -15.33 13.25 5.74
CA PHE A 223 -15.37 12.44 4.51
C PHE A 223 -14.67 13.18 3.36
N ILE A 224 -13.76 12.51 2.71
CA ILE A 224 -13.02 13.02 1.55
C ILE A 224 -13.31 12.12 0.34
N GLY A 225 -13.90 12.69 -0.69
CA GLY A 225 -13.99 12.08 -2.00
C GLY A 225 -12.84 12.56 -2.88
N VAL A 226 -12.15 11.65 -3.55
CA VAL A 226 -11.08 11.97 -4.50
C VAL A 226 -11.61 11.72 -5.90
N GLY A 227 -11.56 12.75 -6.74
CA GLY A 227 -12.21 12.71 -8.05
C GLY A 227 -13.73 12.82 -7.94
N GLU A 228 -14.41 12.08 -8.77
CA GLU A 228 -15.88 11.93 -8.75
C GLU A 228 -16.24 10.53 -8.27
N PRO A 229 -16.47 10.35 -6.97
CA PRO A 229 -16.77 9.03 -6.39
C PRO A 229 -18.13 8.47 -6.80
#